data_637a17fdcf0113467a10c8f9ac6eb3c8
#
_entry.id   637a17fdcf0113467a10c8f9ac6eb3c8
#
_cell.length_a   1.000
_cell.length_b   1.000
_cell.length_c   1.000
_cell.angle_alpha   90.00
_cell.angle_beta   90.00
_cell.angle_gamma   90.00
#
_symmetry.space_group_name_H-M   'P 1'
#
loop_
_entity.id
_entity.type
_entity.pdbx_description
1 polymer ?
#
loop_
_entity_poly.entity_id
_entity_poly.type
_entity_poly.pdbx_seq_one_letter_code
_entity_poly.pdbx_strand_id
1 'polypeptide(L)'
;MAYGLQEQYGLFIDGEFCESSDKATFTTYSPATGEALAKVAEATREDVDRAVNAAWKAFDGWKKLDKIQRSKILLDIADVIDKNKEHLAKVESLDNGKPIRETMNIDVPFAADHFRYFAGAIRTEEDSASFFDENTLSLIIREPIGVVGQIVPWNFPFLMAAWKLAPVLASGCCTVLKTSSATPLSVLELMKLIKDIVPKGVINIISGAGSKSGQYMLEHKGFRKLAFTGSTEVGYSVAKAAAEKLIPATLELGGKSANIFFPDCDFDMAIDGLQLGILFNQGQVCCAGSRVFVHEDIYDRFVEAAVEQFNKVKVGNPLDPNTQMGSQVNDRQVEKIQSCVDIAVQDGAKIACGGRVFDEGELSKGAFYRPTLLVNVDNSMKAAREEIFGPVAVIIKFKTEEEVIAMANDSDFGLGGAVWTRDINRAIRISRAIETGRMWVNTYNAIPAGAPFGGYKTSGVGRETHKVILEHYTQMKNILINLKEEPSGFYPKK
;
A
#
# COMPACT_ATOMS: atom_id res chain seq x y z
N MET A 1 22.10 16.60 -15.68
CA MET A 1 20.70 16.56 -15.24
C MET A 1 20.66 16.58 -13.73
N ALA A 2 19.73 17.32 -13.14
CA ALA A 2 19.63 17.36 -11.69
C ALA A 2 19.27 15.98 -11.14
N TYR A 3 19.92 15.57 -10.09
CA TYR A 3 19.64 14.35 -9.31
C TYR A 3 19.81 13.00 -10.03
N GLY A 4 20.38 12.93 -11.23
CA GLY A 4 20.54 11.67 -11.99
C GLY A 4 19.28 11.18 -12.70
N LEU A 5 18.21 11.96 -12.71
CA LEU A 5 16.95 11.67 -13.43
C LEU A 5 17.08 11.89 -14.93
N GLN A 6 16.25 11.17 -15.71
CA GLN A 6 16.08 11.45 -17.15
C GLN A 6 15.15 12.65 -17.36
N GLU A 7 15.30 13.35 -18.47
CA GLU A 7 14.37 14.42 -18.87
C GLU A 7 12.97 13.87 -19.19
N GLN A 8 12.95 12.65 -19.76
CA GLN A 8 11.71 12.00 -20.15
C GLN A 8 11.78 10.49 -19.89
N TYR A 9 10.69 9.96 -19.35
CA TYR A 9 10.45 8.53 -19.14
C TYR A 9 9.33 8.05 -20.04
N GLY A 10 9.55 6.89 -20.70
CA GLY A 10 8.55 6.17 -21.48
C GLY A 10 7.66 5.28 -20.61
N LEU A 11 6.68 4.65 -21.24
CA LEU A 11 6.04 3.44 -20.73
C LEU A 11 7.02 2.29 -20.82
N PHE A 12 6.91 1.29 -19.93
CA PHE A 12 7.72 0.08 -20.01
C PHE A 12 6.84 -1.09 -20.47
N ILE A 13 6.95 -1.48 -21.73
CA ILE A 13 6.11 -2.52 -22.36
C ILE A 13 6.99 -3.51 -23.12
N ASP A 14 6.72 -4.81 -22.94
CA ASP A 14 7.46 -5.92 -23.58
C ASP A 14 8.98 -5.85 -23.35
N GLY A 15 9.38 -5.43 -22.13
CA GLY A 15 10.79 -5.36 -21.71
C GLY A 15 11.55 -4.12 -22.18
N GLU A 16 10.88 -3.13 -22.78
CA GLU A 16 11.51 -1.93 -23.32
C GLU A 16 10.74 -0.66 -22.98
N PHE A 17 11.46 0.45 -22.86
CA PHE A 17 10.85 1.77 -22.74
C PHE A 17 10.38 2.28 -24.11
N CYS A 18 9.15 2.76 -24.16
CA CYS A 18 8.56 3.30 -25.39
C CYS A 18 7.73 4.56 -25.10
N GLU A 19 7.56 5.40 -26.13
CA GLU A 19 6.60 6.50 -26.08
C GLU A 19 5.15 5.97 -26.00
N SER A 20 4.22 6.81 -25.51
CA SER A 20 2.79 6.54 -25.69
C SER A 20 2.41 6.64 -27.18
N SER A 21 1.35 5.95 -27.58
CA SER A 21 0.92 5.88 -29.00
C SER A 21 0.55 7.24 -29.59
N ASP A 22 0.08 8.18 -28.76
CA ASP A 22 -0.22 9.56 -29.14
C ASP A 22 0.91 10.57 -28.77
N LYS A 23 2.03 10.05 -28.21
CA LYS A 23 3.17 10.83 -27.70
C LYS A 23 2.83 11.81 -26.58
N ALA A 24 1.66 11.67 -25.95
CA ALA A 24 1.28 12.49 -24.82
C ALA A 24 2.18 12.23 -23.60
N THR A 25 2.50 13.29 -22.89
CA THR A 25 3.27 13.25 -21.66
C THR A 25 2.64 14.16 -20.61
N PHE A 26 2.88 13.85 -19.35
CA PHE A 26 2.65 14.75 -18.23
C PHE A 26 3.97 15.04 -17.51
N THR A 27 4.02 16.13 -16.75
CA THR A 27 5.20 16.49 -15.95
C THR A 27 4.97 16.11 -14.51
N THR A 28 5.96 15.46 -13.89
CA THR A 28 6.00 15.26 -12.44
C THR A 28 6.84 16.35 -11.79
N TYR A 29 6.50 16.73 -10.55
CA TYR A 29 7.09 17.84 -9.83
C TYR A 29 7.54 17.41 -8.44
N SER A 30 8.63 18.00 -7.96
CA SER A 30 9.00 17.87 -6.55
C SER A 30 7.97 18.61 -5.68
N PRO A 31 7.24 17.92 -4.78
CA PRO A 31 6.26 18.60 -3.95
C PRO A 31 6.89 19.50 -2.89
N ALA A 32 8.18 19.32 -2.61
CA ALA A 32 8.92 20.16 -1.67
C ALA A 32 9.37 21.51 -2.26
N THR A 33 9.56 21.59 -3.59
CA THR A 33 10.11 22.81 -4.23
C THR A 33 9.22 23.34 -5.35
N GLY A 34 8.26 22.55 -5.84
CA GLY A 34 7.46 22.88 -7.04
C GLY A 34 8.24 22.76 -8.36
N GLU A 35 9.51 22.36 -8.35
CA GLU A 35 10.34 22.20 -9.54
C GLU A 35 9.93 20.97 -10.35
N ALA A 36 9.93 21.11 -11.68
CA ALA A 36 9.71 19.99 -12.58
C ALA A 36 10.86 18.99 -12.51
N LEU A 37 10.53 17.71 -12.30
CA LEU A 37 11.50 16.62 -12.21
C LEU A 37 11.72 15.93 -13.56
N ALA A 38 10.65 15.54 -14.23
CA ALA A 38 10.70 14.85 -15.51
C ALA A 38 9.37 14.91 -16.27
N LYS A 39 9.41 14.65 -17.57
CA LYS A 39 8.23 14.30 -18.37
C LYS A 39 8.05 12.78 -18.34
N VAL A 40 6.80 12.31 -18.27
CA VAL A 40 6.45 10.89 -18.25
C VAL A 40 5.37 10.63 -19.28
N ALA A 41 5.49 9.55 -20.06
CA ALA A 41 4.53 9.18 -21.07
C ALA A 41 3.15 8.88 -20.43
N GLU A 42 2.07 9.42 -21.00
CA GLU A 42 0.69 9.18 -20.59
C GLU A 42 0.07 8.08 -21.45
N ALA A 43 -0.22 6.91 -20.85
CA ALA A 43 -0.73 5.77 -21.59
C ALA A 43 -2.14 6.00 -22.14
N THR A 44 -2.32 5.66 -23.41
CA THR A 44 -3.61 5.64 -24.12
C THR A 44 -4.30 4.27 -23.96
N ARG A 45 -5.48 4.11 -24.52
CA ARG A 45 -6.17 2.82 -24.61
C ARG A 45 -5.35 1.78 -25.41
N GLU A 46 -4.76 2.22 -26.53
CA GLU A 46 -3.91 1.38 -27.37
C GLU A 46 -2.65 0.90 -26.61
N ASP A 47 -2.07 1.73 -25.77
CA ASP A 47 -0.92 1.34 -24.94
C ASP A 47 -1.30 0.31 -23.88
N VAL A 48 -2.50 0.43 -23.28
CA VAL A 48 -3.03 -0.61 -22.37
C VAL A 48 -3.23 -1.92 -23.13
N ASP A 49 -3.80 -1.89 -24.34
CA ASP A 49 -3.96 -3.08 -25.18
C ASP A 49 -2.60 -3.71 -25.52
N ARG A 50 -1.59 -2.92 -25.88
CA ARG A 50 -0.21 -3.38 -26.14
C ARG A 50 0.39 -4.06 -24.90
N ALA A 51 0.27 -3.43 -23.73
CA ALA A 51 0.80 -3.96 -22.48
C ALA A 51 0.13 -5.30 -22.08
N VAL A 52 -1.18 -5.39 -22.22
CA VAL A 52 -1.92 -6.63 -21.93
C VAL A 52 -1.58 -7.74 -22.93
N ASN A 53 -1.46 -7.41 -24.21
CA ASN A 53 -1.06 -8.38 -25.25
C ASN A 53 0.38 -8.89 -25.02
N ALA A 54 1.32 -8.00 -24.65
CA ALA A 54 2.69 -8.40 -24.27
C ALA A 54 2.68 -9.34 -23.05
N ALA A 55 1.86 -9.04 -22.04
CA ALA A 55 1.73 -9.88 -20.86
C ALA A 55 1.16 -11.28 -21.19
N TRP A 56 0.15 -11.38 -22.05
CA TRP A 56 -0.39 -12.66 -22.49
C TRP A 56 0.60 -13.46 -23.33
N LYS A 57 1.37 -12.81 -24.20
CA LYS A 57 2.42 -13.44 -24.99
C LYS A 57 3.52 -14.06 -24.10
N ALA A 58 3.88 -13.35 -23.02
CA ALA A 58 4.88 -13.82 -22.06
C ALA A 58 4.36 -14.93 -21.12
N PHE A 59 3.06 -14.95 -20.85
CA PHE A 59 2.46 -15.80 -19.82
C PHE A 59 2.73 -17.28 -20.01
N ASP A 60 2.64 -17.81 -21.23
CA ASP A 60 2.82 -19.25 -21.51
C ASP A 60 4.26 -19.72 -21.22
N GLY A 61 5.25 -18.86 -21.43
CA GLY A 61 6.64 -19.14 -21.06
C GLY A 61 6.85 -18.99 -19.55
N TRP A 62 6.34 -17.89 -18.98
CA TRP A 62 6.55 -17.54 -17.57
C TRP A 62 5.96 -18.55 -16.60
N LYS A 63 4.70 -18.98 -16.81
CA LYS A 63 4.02 -19.97 -15.96
C LYS A 63 4.68 -21.35 -15.95
N LYS A 64 5.50 -21.66 -16.97
CA LYS A 64 6.22 -22.94 -17.09
C LYS A 64 7.57 -22.94 -16.36
N LEU A 65 8.09 -21.77 -15.98
CA LEU A 65 9.29 -21.72 -15.14
C LEU A 65 8.99 -22.39 -13.80
N ASP A 66 9.90 -23.23 -13.35
CA ASP A 66 9.77 -23.86 -12.05
C ASP A 66 9.91 -22.85 -10.89
N LYS A 67 9.55 -23.29 -9.69
CA LYS A 67 9.58 -22.44 -8.49
C LYS A 67 11.00 -21.97 -8.16
N ILE A 68 12.05 -22.74 -8.52
CA ILE A 68 13.47 -22.40 -8.28
C ILE A 68 13.89 -21.25 -9.19
N GLN A 69 13.55 -21.32 -10.46
CA GLN A 69 13.88 -20.30 -11.45
C GLN A 69 13.20 -18.95 -11.12
N ARG A 70 11.91 -18.96 -10.78
CA ARG A 70 11.21 -17.75 -10.35
C ARG A 70 11.76 -17.19 -9.05
N SER A 71 12.07 -18.05 -8.06
CA SER A 71 12.71 -17.66 -6.81
C SER A 71 14.03 -16.92 -7.06
N LYS A 72 14.88 -17.46 -7.97
CA LYS A 72 16.13 -16.82 -8.33
C LYS A 72 15.92 -15.42 -8.92
N ILE A 73 15.00 -15.24 -9.85
CA ILE A 73 14.68 -13.95 -10.45
C ILE A 73 14.25 -12.93 -9.36
N LEU A 74 13.41 -13.34 -8.40
CA LEU A 74 13.00 -12.49 -7.28
C LEU A 74 14.19 -12.08 -6.40
N LEU A 75 15.13 -12.99 -6.13
CA LEU A 75 16.37 -12.69 -5.39
C LEU A 75 17.26 -11.73 -6.17
N ASP A 76 17.42 -11.94 -7.47
CA ASP A 76 18.22 -11.06 -8.33
C ASP A 76 17.65 -9.64 -8.37
N ILE A 77 16.31 -9.48 -8.38
CA ILE A 77 15.64 -8.18 -8.25
C ILE A 77 15.96 -7.54 -6.90
N ALA A 78 15.83 -8.28 -5.80
CA ALA A 78 16.12 -7.77 -4.46
C ALA A 78 17.57 -7.28 -4.32
N ASP A 79 18.53 -8.04 -4.88
CA ASP A 79 19.94 -7.68 -4.87
C ASP A 79 20.24 -6.42 -5.70
N VAL A 80 19.53 -6.23 -6.82
CA VAL A 80 19.63 -5.00 -7.62
C VAL A 80 19.06 -3.80 -6.85
N ILE A 81 17.95 -3.96 -6.15
CA ILE A 81 17.36 -2.91 -5.30
C ILE A 81 18.39 -2.49 -4.24
N ASP A 82 18.99 -3.44 -3.52
CA ASP A 82 19.97 -3.13 -2.47
C ASP A 82 21.22 -2.43 -3.02
N LYS A 83 21.73 -2.89 -4.16
CA LYS A 83 22.89 -2.27 -4.83
C LYS A 83 22.64 -0.83 -5.26
N ASN A 84 21.38 -0.47 -5.53
CA ASN A 84 20.98 0.86 -6.00
C ASN A 84 20.14 1.63 -4.95
N LYS A 85 20.21 1.22 -3.68
CA LYS A 85 19.40 1.75 -2.58
C LYS A 85 19.42 3.27 -2.49
N GLU A 86 20.60 3.88 -2.51
CA GLU A 86 20.76 5.33 -2.38
C GLU A 86 20.09 6.09 -3.54
N HIS A 87 20.26 5.61 -4.77
CA HIS A 87 19.63 6.21 -5.94
C HIS A 87 18.11 6.11 -5.86
N LEU A 88 17.58 4.91 -5.61
CA LEU A 88 16.14 4.66 -5.53
C LEU A 88 15.48 5.44 -4.39
N ALA A 89 16.12 5.49 -3.23
CA ALA A 89 15.63 6.26 -2.09
C ALA A 89 15.60 7.77 -2.37
N LYS A 90 16.62 8.29 -3.05
CA LYS A 90 16.65 9.71 -3.44
C LYS A 90 15.56 10.04 -4.46
N VAL A 91 15.34 9.20 -5.45
CA VAL A 91 14.28 9.37 -6.44
C VAL A 91 12.90 9.34 -5.77
N GLU A 92 12.66 8.38 -4.87
CA GLU A 92 11.43 8.26 -4.10
C GLU A 92 11.17 9.52 -3.26
N SER A 93 12.20 10.04 -2.57
CA SER A 93 12.08 11.28 -1.77
C SER A 93 11.80 12.51 -2.61
N LEU A 94 12.40 12.63 -3.78
CA LEU A 94 12.20 13.77 -4.68
C LEU A 94 10.78 13.79 -5.27
N ASP A 95 10.29 12.63 -5.68
CA ASP A 95 9.01 12.49 -6.39
C ASP A 95 7.81 12.51 -5.42
N ASN A 96 7.99 12.00 -4.19
CA ASN A 96 6.93 11.89 -3.18
C ASN A 96 6.94 13.00 -2.13
N GLY A 97 8.12 13.54 -1.79
CA GLY A 97 8.30 14.54 -0.73
C GLY A 97 8.62 13.98 0.66
N LYS A 98 8.63 12.66 0.87
CA LYS A 98 9.00 12.04 2.16
C LYS A 98 10.49 12.16 2.46
N PRO A 99 10.88 12.20 3.76
CA PRO A 99 12.27 12.35 4.13
C PRO A 99 13.16 11.19 3.65
N ILE A 100 14.37 11.50 3.20
CA ILE A 100 15.37 10.52 2.77
C ILE A 100 15.67 9.47 3.84
N ARG A 101 15.56 9.82 5.13
CA ARG A 101 15.74 8.88 6.25
C ARG A 101 14.67 7.75 6.23
N GLU A 102 13.45 8.04 5.71
CA GLU A 102 12.39 7.04 5.60
C GLU A 102 12.62 6.15 4.37
N THR A 103 12.89 6.74 3.21
CA THR A 103 13.12 5.99 1.98
C THR A 103 14.35 5.10 2.05
N MET A 104 15.44 5.58 2.71
CA MET A 104 16.67 4.83 2.92
C MET A 104 16.55 3.68 3.92
N ASN A 105 15.72 3.83 4.96
CA ASN A 105 15.68 2.85 6.04
C ASN A 105 14.42 1.98 6.02
N ILE A 106 13.39 2.39 5.29
CA ILE A 106 12.09 1.71 5.27
C ILE A 106 11.68 1.34 3.85
N ASP A 107 11.34 2.32 2.98
CA ASP A 107 10.69 2.03 1.68
C ASP A 107 11.52 1.09 0.81
N VAL A 108 12.77 1.42 0.55
CA VAL A 108 13.64 0.66 -0.35
C VAL A 108 14.07 -0.68 0.27
N PRO A 109 14.53 -0.74 1.54
CA PRO A 109 14.85 -2.02 2.18
C PRO A 109 13.66 -2.97 2.30
N PHE A 110 12.47 -2.47 2.64
CA PHE A 110 11.28 -3.30 2.73
C PHE A 110 10.81 -3.80 1.36
N ALA A 111 10.97 -3.00 0.32
CA ALA A 111 10.71 -3.47 -1.04
C ALA A 111 11.62 -4.65 -1.42
N ALA A 112 12.93 -4.57 -1.15
CA ALA A 112 13.87 -5.68 -1.37
C ALA A 112 13.50 -6.91 -0.52
N ASP A 113 13.12 -6.71 0.76
CA ASP A 113 12.70 -7.79 1.66
C ASP A 113 11.45 -8.52 1.15
N HIS A 114 10.48 -7.80 0.58
CA HIS A 114 9.29 -8.42 -0.01
C HIS A 114 9.64 -9.36 -1.17
N PHE A 115 10.54 -8.97 -2.06
CA PHE A 115 11.02 -9.88 -3.12
C PHE A 115 11.72 -11.10 -2.53
N ARG A 116 12.55 -10.95 -1.49
CA ARG A 116 13.20 -12.08 -0.80
C ARG A 116 12.20 -12.98 -0.10
N TYR A 117 11.23 -12.40 0.58
CA TYR A 117 10.19 -13.16 1.25
C TYR A 117 9.43 -14.06 0.26
N PHE A 118 8.96 -13.51 -0.87
CA PHE A 118 8.24 -14.29 -1.86
C PHE A 118 9.13 -15.28 -2.63
N ALA A 119 10.41 -15.00 -2.79
CA ALA A 119 11.38 -15.95 -3.31
C ALA A 119 11.48 -17.21 -2.41
N GLY A 120 11.45 -17.01 -1.09
CA GLY A 120 11.39 -18.12 -0.13
C GLY A 120 10.03 -18.79 -0.08
N ALA A 121 8.96 -18.02 -0.01
CA ALA A 121 7.59 -18.51 0.15
C ALA A 121 7.19 -19.48 -0.97
N ILE A 122 7.44 -19.16 -2.24
CA ILE A 122 7.06 -20.04 -3.36
C ILE A 122 7.75 -21.40 -3.34
N ARG A 123 8.91 -21.51 -2.70
CA ARG A 123 9.65 -22.79 -2.60
C ARG A 123 9.07 -23.72 -1.56
N THR A 124 8.26 -23.22 -0.65
CA THR A 124 7.59 -23.97 0.42
C THR A 124 6.10 -24.19 0.15
N GLU A 125 5.58 -23.67 -0.98
CA GLU A 125 4.19 -23.93 -1.38
C GLU A 125 4.05 -25.37 -1.88
N GLU A 126 3.05 -26.07 -1.35
CA GLU A 126 2.76 -27.46 -1.65
C GLU A 126 1.36 -27.59 -2.25
N ASP A 127 1.24 -28.49 -3.22
CA ASP A 127 -0.02 -29.01 -3.66
C ASP A 127 -0.43 -30.19 -2.78
N SER A 128 -1.68 -30.61 -2.78
CA SER A 128 -2.14 -31.72 -1.95
C SER A 128 -2.66 -32.91 -2.74
N ALA A 129 -2.43 -34.11 -2.19
CA ALA A 129 -2.97 -35.34 -2.72
C ALA A 129 -3.64 -36.13 -1.60
N SER A 130 -4.80 -36.74 -1.86
CA SER A 130 -5.49 -37.57 -0.90
C SER A 130 -6.24 -38.70 -1.61
N PHE A 131 -6.28 -39.88 -0.98
CA PHE A 131 -7.15 -40.97 -1.40
C PHE A 131 -8.50 -40.83 -0.68
N PHE A 132 -9.61 -40.81 -1.43
CA PHE A 132 -10.96 -40.88 -0.85
C PHE A 132 -11.36 -42.32 -0.56
N ASP A 133 -10.88 -43.26 -1.38
CA ASP A 133 -10.95 -44.69 -1.21
C ASP A 133 -9.75 -45.35 -1.93
N GLU A 134 -9.68 -46.69 -1.94
CA GLU A 134 -8.59 -47.47 -2.58
C GLU A 134 -8.38 -47.14 -4.07
N ASN A 135 -9.41 -46.62 -4.73
CA ASN A 135 -9.44 -46.46 -6.18
C ASN A 135 -9.62 -44.99 -6.63
N THR A 136 -9.77 -44.08 -5.70
CA THR A 136 -10.04 -42.69 -6.04
C THR A 136 -8.96 -41.75 -5.43
N LEU A 137 -8.04 -41.27 -6.27
CA LEU A 137 -7.01 -40.28 -5.92
C LEU A 137 -7.47 -38.88 -6.34
N SER A 138 -7.44 -37.97 -5.40
CA SER A 138 -7.68 -36.53 -5.62
C SER A 138 -6.36 -35.77 -5.54
N LEU A 139 -6.03 -35.02 -6.58
CA LEU A 139 -4.95 -34.03 -6.57
C LEU A 139 -5.57 -32.64 -6.54
N ILE A 140 -5.10 -31.76 -5.64
CA ILE A 140 -5.46 -30.35 -5.62
C ILE A 140 -4.19 -29.56 -5.96
N ILE A 141 -4.21 -28.90 -7.12
CA ILE A 141 -3.08 -28.10 -7.61
C ILE A 141 -3.47 -26.64 -7.72
N ARG A 142 -2.49 -25.74 -7.61
CA ARG A 142 -2.68 -24.31 -7.81
C ARG A 142 -2.02 -23.86 -9.13
N GLU A 143 -2.79 -23.20 -9.97
CA GLU A 143 -2.34 -22.65 -11.25
C GLU A 143 -2.36 -21.12 -11.24
N PRO A 144 -1.37 -20.44 -11.88
CA PRO A 144 -1.40 -18.98 -12.05
C PRO A 144 -2.70 -18.52 -12.71
N ILE A 145 -3.29 -17.44 -12.21
CA ILE A 145 -4.58 -16.93 -12.71
C ILE A 145 -4.47 -16.30 -14.10
N GLY A 146 -3.29 -15.82 -14.51
CA GLY A 146 -3.06 -15.22 -15.83
C GLY A 146 -2.44 -13.82 -15.76
N VAL A 147 -2.98 -12.89 -16.55
CA VAL A 147 -2.56 -11.49 -16.57
C VAL A 147 -3.34 -10.68 -15.55
N VAL A 148 -2.63 -9.94 -14.70
CA VAL A 148 -3.18 -9.15 -13.60
C VAL A 148 -3.03 -7.65 -13.88
N GLY A 149 -4.11 -6.89 -13.74
CA GLY A 149 -4.08 -5.44 -13.72
C GLY A 149 -3.84 -4.93 -12.30
N GLN A 150 -2.79 -4.16 -12.11
CA GLN A 150 -2.39 -3.65 -10.79
C GLN A 150 -2.33 -2.12 -10.83
N ILE A 151 -2.89 -1.45 -9.81
CA ILE A 151 -2.87 0.01 -9.67
C ILE A 151 -2.33 0.34 -8.30
N VAL A 152 -1.27 1.15 -8.25
CA VAL A 152 -0.61 1.56 -7.01
C VAL A 152 -0.83 3.03 -6.69
N PRO A 153 -0.89 3.40 -5.39
CA PRO A 153 -1.08 4.77 -4.94
C PRO A 153 0.22 5.58 -5.00
N TRP A 154 0.13 6.83 -4.58
CA TRP A 154 1.24 7.78 -4.58
C TRP A 154 1.99 7.88 -3.23
N ASN A 155 1.45 7.35 -2.14
CA ASN A 155 2.02 7.56 -0.80
C ASN A 155 3.23 6.67 -0.48
N PHE A 156 3.30 5.47 -1.04
CA PHE A 156 4.44 4.54 -0.99
C PHE A 156 4.68 3.94 -2.37
N PRO A 157 5.03 4.73 -3.39
CA PRO A 157 5.05 4.26 -4.78
C PRO A 157 5.93 3.04 -4.97
N PHE A 158 7.17 3.07 -4.48
CA PHE A 158 8.13 1.99 -4.62
C PHE A 158 7.75 0.74 -3.82
N LEU A 159 7.39 0.92 -2.55
CA LEU A 159 7.01 -0.19 -1.67
C LEU A 159 5.71 -0.87 -2.13
N MET A 160 4.69 -0.10 -2.53
CA MET A 160 3.44 -0.66 -3.04
C MET A 160 3.61 -1.35 -4.38
N ALA A 161 4.52 -0.89 -5.24
CA ALA A 161 4.89 -1.64 -6.44
C ALA A 161 5.53 -2.99 -6.07
N ALA A 162 6.43 -3.04 -5.10
CA ALA A 162 7.02 -4.29 -4.63
C ALA A 162 5.97 -5.25 -4.03
N TRP A 163 5.00 -4.73 -3.24
CA TRP A 163 3.89 -5.53 -2.70
C TRP A 163 3.05 -6.21 -3.78
N LYS A 164 2.93 -5.56 -4.94
CA LYS A 164 2.18 -6.08 -6.08
C LYS A 164 3.04 -6.97 -6.99
N LEU A 165 4.27 -6.54 -7.29
CA LEU A 165 5.15 -7.24 -8.23
C LEU A 165 5.71 -8.55 -7.65
N ALA A 166 6.13 -8.57 -6.38
CA ALA A 166 6.75 -9.75 -5.81
C ALA A 166 5.80 -10.97 -5.79
N PRO A 167 4.56 -10.89 -5.26
CA PRO A 167 3.65 -12.05 -5.26
C PRO A 167 3.13 -12.41 -6.65
N VAL A 168 2.89 -11.45 -7.56
CA VAL A 168 2.42 -11.76 -8.92
C VAL A 168 3.48 -12.53 -9.70
N LEU A 169 4.76 -12.15 -9.57
CA LEU A 169 5.87 -12.89 -10.18
C LEU A 169 6.05 -14.27 -9.55
N ALA A 170 6.04 -14.32 -8.23
CA ALA A 170 6.13 -15.57 -7.47
C ALA A 170 5.08 -16.59 -7.91
N SER A 171 3.83 -16.16 -8.06
CA SER A 171 2.72 -17.04 -8.47
C SER A 171 2.82 -17.55 -9.90
N GLY A 172 3.67 -16.96 -10.76
CA GLY A 172 3.77 -17.29 -12.18
C GLY A 172 2.77 -16.51 -13.07
N CYS A 173 2.18 -15.45 -12.55
CA CYS A 173 1.35 -14.51 -13.31
C CYS A 173 2.21 -13.45 -14.01
N CYS A 174 1.66 -12.82 -15.06
CA CYS A 174 2.20 -11.62 -15.68
C CYS A 174 1.35 -10.41 -15.28
N THR A 175 1.90 -9.20 -15.42
CA THR A 175 1.21 -8.01 -14.94
C THR A 175 1.33 -6.80 -15.85
N VAL A 176 0.28 -5.97 -15.81
CA VAL A 176 0.33 -4.55 -16.20
C VAL A 176 0.09 -3.74 -14.94
N LEU A 177 1.11 -3.02 -14.48
CA LEU A 177 1.04 -2.18 -13.30
C LEU A 177 0.97 -0.71 -13.72
N LYS A 178 -0.01 0.00 -13.18
CA LYS A 178 -0.16 1.44 -13.35
C LYS A 178 0.38 2.18 -12.13
N THR A 179 1.38 3.03 -12.35
CA THR A 179 1.88 3.96 -11.34
C THR A 179 0.89 5.11 -11.08
N SER A 180 1.00 5.75 -9.93
CA SER A 180 0.37 7.05 -9.75
C SER A 180 1.01 8.09 -10.69
N SER A 181 0.20 9.01 -11.23
CA SER A 181 0.73 10.16 -12.00
C SER A 181 1.49 11.17 -11.13
N ALA A 182 1.25 11.17 -9.81
CA ALA A 182 1.96 12.06 -8.89
C ALA A 182 3.38 11.56 -8.55
N THR A 183 3.62 10.23 -8.60
CA THR A 183 4.87 9.62 -8.14
C THR A 183 5.27 8.41 -8.98
N PRO A 184 5.58 8.59 -10.27
CA PRO A 184 5.88 7.45 -11.16
C PRO A 184 7.36 7.05 -11.19
N LEU A 185 8.29 7.93 -10.74
CA LEU A 185 9.69 7.85 -11.13
C LEU A 185 10.44 6.68 -10.51
N SER A 186 10.24 6.39 -9.24
CA SER A 186 10.98 5.32 -8.56
C SER A 186 10.70 3.94 -9.16
N VAL A 187 9.45 3.67 -9.56
CA VAL A 187 9.07 2.42 -10.25
C VAL A 187 9.68 2.35 -11.66
N LEU A 188 9.71 3.46 -12.39
CA LEU A 188 10.32 3.51 -13.72
C LEU A 188 11.85 3.36 -13.65
N GLU A 189 12.50 3.93 -12.62
CA GLU A 189 13.92 3.69 -12.35
C GLU A 189 14.19 2.22 -12.01
N LEU A 190 13.33 1.56 -11.23
CA LEU A 190 13.45 0.12 -10.98
C LEU A 190 13.43 -0.67 -12.30
N MET A 191 12.50 -0.36 -13.21
CA MET A 191 12.42 -1.06 -14.50
C MET A 191 13.70 -0.94 -15.33
N LYS A 192 14.37 0.21 -15.30
CA LYS A 192 15.68 0.38 -15.96
C LYS A 192 16.73 -0.59 -15.42
N LEU A 193 16.68 -0.85 -14.12
CA LEU A 193 17.67 -1.68 -13.43
C LEU A 193 17.41 -3.18 -13.61
N ILE A 194 16.15 -3.60 -13.78
CA ILE A 194 15.77 -5.02 -13.80
C ILE A 194 15.32 -5.53 -15.19
N LYS A 195 15.30 -4.69 -16.23
CA LYS A 195 14.79 -5.04 -17.57
C LYS A 195 15.44 -6.28 -18.18
N ASP A 196 16.71 -6.54 -17.85
CA ASP A 196 17.47 -7.67 -18.37
C ASP A 196 17.43 -8.91 -17.44
N ILE A 197 16.77 -8.78 -16.28
CA ILE A 197 16.57 -9.87 -15.30
C ILE A 197 15.23 -10.58 -15.54
N VAL A 198 14.19 -9.78 -15.80
CA VAL A 198 12.83 -10.30 -15.98
C VAL A 198 12.57 -10.53 -17.47
N PRO A 199 12.00 -11.69 -17.87
CA PRO A 199 11.68 -11.94 -19.26
C PRO A 199 10.72 -10.86 -19.82
N LYS A 200 10.90 -10.51 -21.11
CA LYS A 200 10.09 -9.51 -21.80
C LYS A 200 8.59 -9.82 -21.66
N GLY A 201 7.78 -8.79 -21.42
CA GLY A 201 6.34 -8.89 -21.29
C GLY A 201 5.82 -9.39 -19.93
N VAL A 202 6.65 -9.96 -19.05
CA VAL A 202 6.21 -10.44 -17.73
C VAL A 202 5.77 -9.29 -16.83
N ILE A 203 6.51 -8.19 -16.83
CA ILE A 203 6.16 -6.91 -16.18
C ILE A 203 5.95 -5.86 -17.27
N ASN A 204 4.84 -5.15 -17.19
CA ASN A 204 4.58 -3.98 -18.02
C ASN A 204 4.13 -2.85 -17.10
N ILE A 205 4.72 -1.66 -17.27
CA ILE A 205 4.41 -0.47 -16.47
C ILE A 205 3.82 0.60 -17.37
N ILE A 206 2.66 1.07 -16.99
CA ILE A 206 2.02 2.23 -17.64
C ILE A 206 1.88 3.37 -16.63
N SER A 207 1.85 4.58 -17.12
CA SER A 207 1.69 5.80 -16.32
C SER A 207 0.57 6.68 -16.92
N GLY A 208 0.10 7.65 -16.14
CA GLY A 208 -0.92 8.60 -16.57
C GLY A 208 -2.04 8.78 -15.56
N ALA A 209 -2.98 9.67 -15.89
CA ALA A 209 -4.08 10.02 -15.02
C ALA A 209 -5.00 8.82 -14.69
N GLY A 210 -5.50 8.76 -13.47
CA GLY A 210 -6.45 7.70 -13.06
C GLY A 210 -7.73 7.69 -13.89
N SER A 211 -8.23 8.88 -14.25
CA SER A 211 -9.42 9.08 -15.09
C SER A 211 -9.23 8.71 -16.57
N LYS A 212 -7.99 8.51 -17.02
CA LYS A 212 -7.67 8.07 -18.38
C LYS A 212 -7.09 6.64 -18.35
N SER A 213 -5.78 6.50 -18.18
CA SER A 213 -5.09 5.21 -18.23
C SER A 213 -5.59 4.22 -17.17
N GLY A 214 -6.01 4.69 -15.97
CA GLY A 214 -6.67 3.86 -14.98
C GLY A 214 -8.02 3.34 -15.47
N GLN A 215 -8.86 4.21 -16.02
CA GLN A 215 -10.16 3.84 -16.57
C GLN A 215 -10.01 2.85 -17.74
N TYR A 216 -9.03 3.06 -18.63
CA TYR A 216 -8.78 2.12 -19.74
C TYR A 216 -8.42 0.72 -19.24
N MET A 217 -7.61 0.61 -18.16
CA MET A 217 -7.36 -0.68 -17.52
C MET A 217 -8.64 -1.31 -16.96
N LEU A 218 -9.48 -0.53 -16.27
CA LEU A 218 -10.72 -1.06 -15.69
C LEU A 218 -11.69 -1.56 -16.76
N GLU A 219 -11.71 -0.97 -17.94
CA GLU A 219 -12.55 -1.37 -19.07
C GLU A 219 -11.98 -2.56 -19.85
N HIS A 220 -10.66 -2.79 -19.80
CA HIS A 220 -10.00 -3.82 -20.59
C HIS A 220 -10.40 -5.24 -20.17
N LYS A 221 -10.82 -6.08 -21.11
CA LYS A 221 -11.34 -7.46 -20.86
C LYS A 221 -10.24 -8.52 -20.71
N GLY A 222 -9.00 -8.19 -21.01
CA GLY A 222 -7.87 -9.13 -21.02
C GLY A 222 -7.30 -9.45 -19.63
N PHE A 223 -7.71 -8.78 -18.57
CA PHE A 223 -7.29 -9.10 -17.21
C PHE A 223 -8.06 -10.27 -16.62
N ARG A 224 -7.37 -11.09 -15.82
CA ARG A 224 -7.95 -12.18 -15.03
C ARG A 224 -8.14 -11.83 -13.56
N LYS A 225 -7.56 -10.73 -13.12
CA LYS A 225 -7.65 -10.18 -11.77
C LYS A 225 -7.35 -8.70 -11.81
N LEU A 226 -7.95 -7.95 -10.88
CA LEU A 226 -7.56 -6.58 -10.57
C LEU A 226 -7.01 -6.53 -9.14
N ALA A 227 -5.94 -5.76 -8.92
CA ALA A 227 -5.39 -5.48 -7.60
C ALA A 227 -5.19 -3.97 -7.46
N PHE A 228 -5.82 -3.38 -6.47
CA PHE A 228 -5.85 -1.93 -6.29
C PHE A 228 -5.47 -1.56 -4.86
N THR A 229 -4.66 -0.52 -4.73
CA THR A 229 -4.43 0.19 -3.47
C THR A 229 -4.67 1.68 -3.70
N GLY A 230 -5.54 2.30 -2.89
CA GLY A 230 -5.89 3.71 -3.02
C GLY A 230 -7.13 4.12 -2.23
N SER A 231 -7.85 5.16 -2.69
CA SER A 231 -9.04 5.64 -1.99
C SER A 231 -10.21 4.65 -2.05
N THR A 232 -11.06 4.67 -1.03
CA THR A 232 -12.27 3.84 -0.95
C THR A 232 -13.22 4.11 -2.13
N GLU A 233 -13.37 5.36 -2.55
CA GLU A 233 -14.20 5.75 -3.70
C GLU A 233 -13.76 5.08 -5.01
N VAL A 234 -12.45 5.11 -5.31
CA VAL A 234 -11.90 4.43 -6.48
C VAL A 234 -11.97 2.91 -6.32
N GLY A 235 -11.82 2.40 -5.10
CA GLY A 235 -11.97 0.99 -4.77
C GLY A 235 -13.33 0.42 -5.18
N TYR A 236 -14.41 1.16 -4.96
CA TYR A 236 -15.75 0.77 -5.46
C TYR A 236 -15.79 0.67 -6.98
N SER A 237 -15.15 1.59 -7.69
CA SER A 237 -15.08 1.56 -9.16
C SER A 237 -14.32 0.34 -9.66
N VAL A 238 -13.22 -0.04 -9.00
CA VAL A 238 -12.44 -1.24 -9.30
C VAL A 238 -13.24 -2.51 -9.01
N ALA A 239 -13.93 -2.58 -7.87
CA ALA A 239 -14.79 -3.69 -7.49
C ALA A 239 -15.92 -3.91 -8.53
N LYS A 240 -16.57 -2.83 -8.95
CA LYS A 240 -17.61 -2.87 -9.99
C LYS A 240 -17.06 -3.38 -11.31
N ALA A 241 -15.92 -2.85 -11.78
CA ALA A 241 -15.28 -3.28 -13.01
C ALA A 241 -14.84 -4.77 -12.97
N ALA A 242 -14.42 -5.27 -11.81
CA ALA A 242 -14.11 -6.68 -11.61
C ALA A 242 -15.37 -7.56 -11.66
N ALA A 243 -16.44 -7.14 -10.97
CA ALA A 243 -17.72 -7.85 -10.95
C ALA A 243 -18.36 -7.95 -12.35
N GLU A 244 -18.32 -6.88 -13.16
CA GLU A 244 -18.80 -6.89 -14.55
C GLU A 244 -18.07 -7.90 -15.45
N LYS A 245 -16.84 -8.28 -15.08
CA LYS A 245 -16.03 -9.26 -15.81
C LYS A 245 -16.00 -10.65 -15.16
N LEU A 246 -16.63 -10.82 -13.99
CA LEU A 246 -16.55 -12.02 -13.16
C LEU A 246 -15.10 -12.42 -12.84
N ILE A 247 -14.24 -11.45 -12.52
CA ILE A 247 -12.86 -11.68 -12.12
C ILE A 247 -12.63 -11.25 -10.66
N PRO A 248 -11.71 -11.88 -9.92
CA PRO A 248 -11.41 -11.49 -8.55
C PRO A 248 -10.74 -10.11 -8.49
N ALA A 249 -10.99 -9.41 -7.38
CA ALA A 249 -10.28 -8.19 -7.02
C ALA A 249 -9.70 -8.29 -5.61
N THR A 250 -8.50 -7.75 -5.39
CA THR A 250 -7.98 -7.41 -4.06
C THR A 250 -7.92 -5.89 -3.95
N LEU A 251 -8.44 -5.37 -2.84
CA LEU A 251 -8.60 -3.93 -2.60
C LEU A 251 -8.00 -3.59 -1.24
N GLU A 252 -7.04 -2.70 -1.24
CA GLU A 252 -6.48 -2.07 -0.04
C GLU A 252 -6.83 -0.59 -0.08
N LEU A 253 -7.66 -0.17 0.86
CA LEU A 253 -8.34 1.13 0.80
C LEU A 253 -7.99 1.99 2.03
N GLY A 254 -8.76 3.07 2.23
CA GLY A 254 -8.54 4.00 3.33
C GLY A 254 -8.78 3.43 4.72
N GLY A 255 -8.35 4.18 5.72
CA GLY A 255 -8.53 3.83 7.12
C GLY A 255 -8.73 5.04 8.02
N LYS A 256 -9.23 4.77 9.23
CA LYS A 256 -9.33 5.74 10.34
C LYS A 256 -8.94 5.03 11.63
N SER A 257 -7.70 4.59 11.69
CA SER A 257 -7.22 3.64 12.69
C SER A 257 -7.23 4.21 14.11
N ALA A 258 -7.65 3.37 15.06
CA ALA A 258 -7.62 3.68 16.49
C ALA A 258 -6.22 3.45 17.06
N ASN A 259 -5.68 4.42 17.79
CA ASN A 259 -4.44 4.34 18.55
C ASN A 259 -4.75 4.58 20.01
N ILE A 260 -4.74 3.53 20.85
CA ILE A 260 -5.38 3.48 22.18
C ILE A 260 -4.33 3.45 23.28
N PHE A 261 -4.36 4.41 24.20
CA PHE A 261 -3.37 4.60 25.26
C PHE A 261 -3.99 4.45 26.66
N PHE A 262 -3.55 3.40 27.39
CA PHE A 262 -3.96 3.14 28.76
C PHE A 262 -2.99 3.73 29.78
N PRO A 263 -3.43 3.97 31.06
CA PRO A 263 -2.61 4.63 32.08
C PRO A 263 -1.31 3.89 32.43
N ASP A 264 -1.30 2.58 32.29
CA ASP A 264 -0.17 1.69 32.59
C ASP A 264 0.84 1.53 31.44
N CYS A 265 0.64 2.23 30.30
CA CYS A 265 1.60 2.20 29.20
C CYS A 265 2.95 2.77 29.60
N ASP A 266 4.00 2.39 28.89
CA ASP A 266 5.26 3.14 28.94
C ASP A 266 5.03 4.48 28.28
N PHE A 267 5.09 5.56 29.07
CA PHE A 267 4.66 6.87 28.63
C PHE A 267 5.53 7.45 27.51
N ASP A 268 6.85 7.27 27.60
CA ASP A 268 7.78 7.79 26.61
C ASP A 268 7.64 7.03 25.28
N MET A 269 7.52 5.71 25.35
CA MET A 269 7.21 4.88 24.18
C MET A 269 5.84 5.21 23.58
N ALA A 270 4.85 5.56 24.40
CA ALA A 270 3.51 5.93 23.95
C ALA A 270 3.53 7.25 23.15
N ILE A 271 4.27 8.25 23.61
CA ILE A 271 4.42 9.53 22.91
C ILE A 271 5.21 9.36 21.59
N ASP A 272 6.30 8.58 21.59
CA ASP A 272 7.01 8.20 20.36
C ASP A 272 6.10 7.45 19.39
N GLY A 273 5.32 6.49 19.89
CA GLY A 273 4.35 5.74 19.12
C GLY A 273 3.20 6.56 18.56
N LEU A 274 2.77 7.62 19.25
CA LEU A 274 1.86 8.61 18.70
C LEU A 274 2.47 9.31 17.49
N GLN A 275 3.72 9.83 17.63
CA GLN A 275 4.40 10.50 16.53
C GLN A 275 4.61 9.56 15.33
N LEU A 276 5.13 8.35 15.56
CA LEU A 276 5.30 7.32 14.54
C LEU A 276 3.97 6.94 13.88
N GLY A 277 2.89 6.89 14.66
CA GLY A 277 1.57 6.52 14.17
C GLY A 277 0.95 7.53 13.21
N ILE A 278 1.28 8.82 13.31
CA ILE A 278 0.63 9.87 12.52
C ILE A 278 1.57 10.75 11.71
N LEU A 279 2.85 10.90 12.09
CA LEU A 279 3.76 11.78 11.37
C LEU A 279 4.64 11.05 10.35
N PHE A 280 4.80 9.73 10.48
CA PHE A 280 5.46 8.90 9.49
C PHE A 280 4.82 9.13 8.11
N ASN A 281 5.65 9.27 7.09
CA ASN A 281 5.22 9.63 5.72
C ASN A 281 4.25 10.83 5.69
N GLN A 282 4.46 11.83 6.55
CA GLN A 282 3.65 13.05 6.66
C GLN A 282 2.15 12.77 6.94
N GLY A 283 1.84 11.66 7.61
CA GLY A 283 0.47 11.20 7.86
C GLY A 283 -0.25 10.62 6.63
N GLN A 284 0.45 10.47 5.52
CA GLN A 284 -0.07 9.92 4.27
C GLN A 284 0.01 8.38 4.28
N VAL A 285 -0.56 7.79 5.31
CA VAL A 285 -0.53 6.34 5.59
C VAL A 285 -1.96 5.84 5.78
N CYS A 286 -2.37 4.84 5.01
CA CYS A 286 -3.74 4.31 5.08
C CYS A 286 -4.10 3.76 6.47
N CYS A 287 -3.13 3.21 7.19
CA CYS A 287 -3.32 2.71 8.56
C CYS A 287 -2.85 3.69 9.64
N ALA A 288 -2.64 4.99 9.33
CA ALA A 288 -2.22 5.98 10.31
C ALA A 288 -3.12 6.02 11.54
N GLY A 289 -2.52 6.07 12.73
CA GLY A 289 -3.21 6.14 14.02
C GLY A 289 -3.85 7.50 14.28
N SER A 290 -4.72 7.92 13.37
CA SER A 290 -5.27 9.28 13.32
C SER A 290 -6.39 9.53 14.33
N ARG A 291 -7.05 8.47 14.87
CA ARG A 291 -7.94 8.54 16.03
C ARG A 291 -7.18 8.08 17.27
N VAL A 292 -6.75 9.03 18.08
CA VAL A 292 -5.98 8.81 19.30
C VAL A 292 -6.92 8.78 20.49
N PHE A 293 -7.11 7.61 21.07
CA PHE A 293 -7.91 7.41 22.27
C PHE A 293 -7.00 7.41 23.50
N VAL A 294 -7.23 8.30 24.44
CA VAL A 294 -6.41 8.45 25.66
C VAL A 294 -7.28 8.29 26.90
N HIS A 295 -6.88 7.39 27.80
CA HIS A 295 -7.57 7.19 29.08
C HIS A 295 -7.57 8.48 29.90
N GLU A 296 -8.69 8.77 30.57
CA GLU A 296 -8.89 10.05 31.30
C GLU A 296 -7.80 10.34 32.34
N ASP A 297 -7.26 9.32 33.02
CA ASP A 297 -6.24 9.47 34.05
C ASP A 297 -4.90 10.06 33.54
N ILE A 298 -4.60 9.89 32.26
CA ILE A 298 -3.36 10.39 31.66
C ILE A 298 -3.58 11.48 30.60
N TYR A 299 -4.84 11.82 30.31
CA TYR A 299 -5.22 12.65 29.17
C TYR A 299 -4.50 14.00 29.14
N ASP A 300 -4.57 14.78 30.22
CA ASP A 300 -4.01 16.13 30.23
C ASP A 300 -2.48 16.12 30.08
N ARG A 301 -1.81 15.23 30.84
CA ARG A 301 -0.36 15.00 30.72
C ARG A 301 0.02 14.51 29.32
N PHE A 302 -0.79 13.64 28.74
CA PHE A 302 -0.53 13.11 27.39
C PHE A 302 -0.64 14.19 26.32
N VAL A 303 -1.69 15.03 26.37
CA VAL A 303 -1.87 16.15 25.44
C VAL A 303 -0.72 17.14 25.54
N GLU A 304 -0.31 17.52 26.77
CA GLU A 304 0.82 18.44 27.00
C GLU A 304 2.12 17.89 26.36
N ALA A 305 2.47 16.64 26.65
CA ALA A 305 3.66 15.99 26.10
C ALA A 305 3.58 15.84 24.58
N ALA A 306 2.42 15.48 24.04
CA ALA A 306 2.20 15.35 22.60
C ALA A 306 2.40 16.69 21.88
N VAL A 307 1.84 17.78 22.40
CA VAL A 307 2.00 19.14 21.85
C VAL A 307 3.47 19.55 21.87
N GLU A 308 4.17 19.30 22.98
CA GLU A 308 5.61 19.61 23.10
C GLU A 308 6.43 18.88 22.00
N GLN A 309 6.19 17.57 21.81
CA GLN A 309 6.94 16.77 20.84
C GLN A 309 6.56 17.11 19.39
N PHE A 310 5.28 17.39 19.09
CA PHE A 310 4.84 17.80 17.76
C PHE A 310 5.48 19.13 17.32
N ASN A 311 5.61 20.08 18.25
CA ASN A 311 6.28 21.38 17.99
C ASN A 311 7.78 21.25 17.77
N LYS A 312 8.43 20.18 18.23
CA LYS A 312 9.87 19.91 18.03
C LYS A 312 10.17 19.21 16.70
N VAL A 313 9.16 18.73 15.97
CA VAL A 313 9.36 18.00 14.72
C VAL A 313 10.02 18.91 13.68
N LYS A 314 11.18 18.50 13.20
CA LYS A 314 11.91 19.21 12.15
C LYS A 314 11.28 18.92 10.80
N VAL A 315 10.45 19.84 10.33
CA VAL A 315 9.89 19.83 8.98
C VAL A 315 10.87 20.51 8.02
N GLY A 316 11.14 19.94 6.85
CA GLY A 316 12.17 20.50 5.98
C GLY A 316 12.32 19.81 4.63
N ASN A 317 13.41 20.16 3.94
CA ASN A 317 13.79 19.55 2.68
C ASN A 317 13.89 18.01 2.83
N PRO A 318 13.18 17.22 2.02
CA PRO A 318 13.19 15.77 2.12
C PRO A 318 14.58 15.13 1.93
N LEU A 319 15.49 15.79 1.22
CA LEU A 319 16.87 15.30 1.03
C LEU A 319 17.84 15.65 2.18
N ASP A 320 17.45 16.51 3.13
CA ASP A 320 18.24 16.73 4.35
C ASP A 320 18.07 15.51 5.28
N PRO A 321 19.16 14.79 5.65
CA PRO A 321 19.09 13.61 6.52
C PRO A 321 18.53 13.92 7.93
N ASN A 322 18.54 15.17 8.33
CA ASN A 322 17.99 15.61 9.62
C ASN A 322 16.50 15.97 9.55
N THR A 323 15.90 16.01 8.37
CA THR A 323 14.46 16.26 8.24
C THR A 323 13.68 15.08 8.81
N GLN A 324 12.72 15.39 9.70
CA GLN A 324 11.87 14.39 10.34
C GLN A 324 10.52 14.22 9.64
N MET A 325 10.01 15.27 9.02
CA MET A 325 8.80 15.27 8.22
C MET A 325 9.01 16.11 6.96
N GLY A 326 8.64 15.59 5.81
CA GLY A 326 8.74 16.24 4.50
C GLY A 326 7.45 16.99 4.10
N SER A 327 7.28 17.19 2.78
CA SER A 327 6.09 17.81 2.20
C SER A 327 4.97 16.79 1.95
N GLN A 328 3.74 17.24 1.88
CA GLN A 328 2.64 16.48 1.30
C GLN A 328 2.92 16.24 -0.20
N VAL A 329 2.21 15.31 -0.81
CA VAL A 329 2.44 14.94 -2.22
C VAL A 329 2.18 16.08 -3.22
N ASN A 330 1.31 17.03 -2.90
CA ASN A 330 1.00 18.21 -3.71
C ASN A 330 0.10 19.19 -2.94
N ASP A 331 -0.13 20.38 -3.53
CA ASP A 331 -0.96 21.44 -2.95
C ASP A 331 -2.42 21.01 -2.76
N ARG A 332 -2.98 20.23 -3.67
CA ARG A 332 -4.35 19.72 -3.53
C ARG A 332 -4.54 18.88 -2.27
N GLN A 333 -3.52 18.10 -1.88
CA GLN A 333 -3.56 17.35 -0.63
C GLN A 333 -3.48 18.30 0.57
N VAL A 334 -2.67 19.36 0.51
CA VAL A 334 -2.61 20.41 1.55
C VAL A 334 -3.97 21.11 1.71
N GLU A 335 -4.61 21.49 0.62
CA GLU A 335 -5.96 22.09 0.61
C GLU A 335 -7.00 21.16 1.26
N LYS A 336 -6.96 19.87 0.92
CA LYS A 336 -7.84 18.86 1.54
C LYS A 336 -7.63 18.79 3.05
N ILE A 337 -6.37 18.73 3.51
CA ILE A 337 -6.03 18.66 4.93
C ILE A 337 -6.55 19.91 5.64
N GLN A 338 -6.29 21.12 5.11
CA GLN A 338 -6.75 22.38 5.69
C GLN A 338 -8.27 22.41 5.79
N SER A 339 -8.98 22.05 4.73
CA SER A 339 -10.44 21.96 4.74
C SER A 339 -10.98 21.02 5.83
N CYS A 340 -10.34 19.88 6.05
CA CYS A 340 -10.72 18.96 7.11
C CYS A 340 -10.50 19.55 8.52
N VAL A 341 -9.40 20.29 8.72
CA VAL A 341 -9.10 20.97 9.99
C VAL A 341 -10.11 22.11 10.23
N ASP A 342 -10.42 22.89 9.21
CA ASP A 342 -11.39 24.00 9.32
C ASP A 342 -12.79 23.48 9.67
N ILE A 343 -13.23 22.38 9.06
CA ILE A 343 -14.51 21.73 9.41
C ILE A 343 -14.46 21.22 10.86
N ALA A 344 -13.35 20.59 11.29
CA ALA A 344 -13.24 20.12 12.67
C ALA A 344 -13.38 21.27 13.70
N VAL A 345 -12.81 22.42 13.40
CA VAL A 345 -12.92 23.63 14.27
C VAL A 345 -14.37 24.14 14.26
N GLN A 346 -15.05 24.14 13.12
CA GLN A 346 -16.47 24.50 13.02
C GLN A 346 -17.38 23.54 13.81
N ASP A 347 -17.02 22.25 13.84
CA ASP A 347 -17.70 21.21 14.62
C ASP A 347 -17.41 21.32 16.14
N GLY A 348 -16.50 22.21 16.58
CA GLY A 348 -16.18 22.47 17.99
C GLY A 348 -14.86 21.90 18.48
N ALA A 349 -14.06 21.26 17.63
CA ALA A 349 -12.69 20.85 17.98
C ALA A 349 -11.79 22.05 18.22
N LYS A 350 -10.74 21.85 19.04
CA LYS A 350 -9.72 22.87 19.31
C LYS A 350 -8.37 22.42 18.76
N ILE A 351 -7.68 23.34 18.10
CA ILE A 351 -6.30 23.11 17.67
C ILE A 351 -5.38 23.24 18.89
N ALA A 352 -4.74 22.13 19.28
CA ALA A 352 -3.75 22.13 20.36
C ALA A 352 -2.35 22.53 19.84
N CYS A 353 -1.99 22.15 18.61
CA CYS A 353 -0.82 22.65 17.89
C CYS A 353 -1.01 22.49 16.37
N GLY A 354 -0.21 23.19 15.57
CA GLY A 354 -0.25 23.14 14.10
C GLY A 354 -1.47 23.81 13.50
N GLY A 355 -2.26 23.06 12.75
CA GLY A 355 -3.56 23.46 12.19
C GLY A 355 -3.49 24.39 10.98
N ARG A 356 -2.30 24.57 10.37
CA ARG A 356 -2.12 25.45 9.20
C ARG A 356 -0.92 25.04 8.34
N VAL A 357 -0.90 25.55 7.14
CA VAL A 357 0.23 25.45 6.22
C VAL A 357 1.47 26.19 6.72
N PHE A 358 2.62 25.94 6.10
CA PHE A 358 3.78 26.81 6.21
C PHE A 358 3.60 27.94 5.17
N ASP A 359 3.44 29.15 5.66
CA ASP A 359 3.13 30.36 4.89
C ASP A 359 4.32 31.32 4.77
N GLU A 360 5.47 30.99 5.39
CA GLU A 360 6.66 31.83 5.39
C GLU A 360 7.94 31.00 5.15
N GLY A 361 8.98 31.67 4.65
CA GLY A 361 10.31 31.10 4.41
C GLY A 361 10.35 30.11 3.25
N GLU A 362 11.36 29.25 3.25
CA GLU A 362 11.56 28.26 2.14
C GLU A 362 10.44 27.23 2.05
N LEU A 363 9.81 26.87 3.17
CA LEU A 363 8.75 25.87 3.22
C LEU A 363 7.43 26.36 2.57
N SER A 364 7.23 27.68 2.44
CA SER A 364 6.04 28.22 1.75
C SER A 364 6.06 28.00 0.25
N LYS A 365 7.19 27.57 -0.33
CA LYS A 365 7.34 27.28 -1.75
C LYS A 365 6.88 25.86 -2.13
N GLY A 366 6.67 24.99 -1.14
CA GLY A 366 6.28 23.60 -1.33
C GLY A 366 5.02 23.23 -0.55
N ALA A 367 4.55 22.03 -0.76
CA ALA A 367 3.31 21.49 -0.17
C ALA A 367 3.49 21.08 1.30
N PHE A 368 3.91 21.98 2.19
CA PHE A 368 4.18 21.67 3.60
C PHE A 368 3.00 22.00 4.51
N TYR A 369 2.70 21.07 5.42
CA TYR A 369 1.67 21.23 6.43
C TYR A 369 2.25 20.97 7.84
N ARG A 370 1.82 21.72 8.85
CA ARG A 370 2.33 21.59 10.22
C ARG A 370 1.81 20.32 10.89
N PRO A 371 2.64 19.59 11.67
CA PRO A 371 2.16 18.56 12.58
C PRO A 371 1.02 19.07 13.44
N THR A 372 -0.14 18.40 13.43
CA THR A 372 -1.38 18.95 13.97
C THR A 372 -2.05 18.00 14.94
N LEU A 373 -2.43 18.54 16.11
CA LEU A 373 -3.24 17.85 17.10
C LEU A 373 -4.55 18.61 17.32
N LEU A 374 -5.67 17.89 17.20
CA LEU A 374 -7.01 18.40 17.52
C LEU A 374 -7.50 17.73 18.80
N VAL A 375 -7.95 18.56 19.75
CA VAL A 375 -8.55 18.14 21.04
C VAL A 375 -9.99 18.59 21.12
N ASN A 376 -10.70 18.19 22.17
CA ASN A 376 -12.14 18.42 22.32
C ASN A 376 -12.92 17.84 21.11
N VAL A 377 -12.53 16.65 20.69
CA VAL A 377 -13.15 15.93 19.57
C VAL A 377 -14.04 14.83 20.10
N ASP A 378 -15.27 14.78 19.60
CA ASP A 378 -16.19 13.67 19.77
C ASP A 378 -16.05 12.67 18.61
N ASN A 379 -16.26 11.38 18.88
CA ASN A 379 -16.12 10.32 17.87
C ASN A 379 -17.11 10.46 16.70
N SER A 380 -18.19 11.24 16.85
CA SER A 380 -19.17 11.53 15.80
C SER A 380 -18.77 12.66 14.86
N MET A 381 -17.78 13.50 15.25
CA MET A 381 -17.32 14.61 14.41
C MET A 381 -16.70 14.10 13.10
N LYS A 382 -16.85 14.86 12.03
CA LYS A 382 -16.31 14.52 10.71
C LYS A 382 -14.81 14.21 10.73
N ALA A 383 -14.03 14.97 11.50
CA ALA A 383 -12.59 14.75 11.67
C ALA A 383 -12.24 13.41 12.32
N ALA A 384 -13.14 12.78 13.08
CA ALA A 384 -12.98 11.44 13.65
C ALA A 384 -13.51 10.33 12.73
N ARG A 385 -14.37 10.66 11.76
CA ARG A 385 -15.05 9.70 10.87
C ARG A 385 -14.35 9.56 9.50
N GLU A 386 -13.87 10.65 8.92
CA GLU A 386 -13.29 10.66 7.57
C GLU A 386 -11.76 10.61 7.59
N GLU A 387 -11.19 10.01 6.55
CA GLU A 387 -9.75 9.93 6.34
C GLU A 387 -9.19 11.29 5.87
N ILE A 388 -8.39 11.95 6.70
CA ILE A 388 -7.73 13.24 6.38
C ILE A 388 -6.54 13.00 5.45
N PHE A 389 -5.76 11.97 5.72
CA PHE A 389 -4.56 11.56 4.98
C PHE A 389 -3.46 12.63 4.98
N GLY A 390 -3.13 13.11 6.18
CA GLY A 390 -2.14 14.13 6.47
C GLY A 390 -1.70 14.08 7.94
N PRO A 391 -0.77 14.95 8.39
CA PRO A 391 -0.16 14.92 9.71
C PRO A 391 -1.11 15.48 10.80
N VAL A 392 -2.33 14.97 10.85
CA VAL A 392 -3.41 15.45 11.73
C VAL A 392 -3.96 14.29 12.55
N ALA A 393 -3.82 14.35 13.86
CA ALA A 393 -4.46 13.42 14.79
C ALA A 393 -5.57 14.11 15.58
N VAL A 394 -6.66 13.38 15.85
CA VAL A 394 -7.72 13.78 16.75
C VAL A 394 -7.60 13.02 18.06
N ILE A 395 -7.61 13.71 19.21
CA ILE A 395 -7.45 13.10 20.53
C ILE A 395 -8.80 13.06 21.23
N ILE A 396 -9.24 11.83 21.56
CA ILE A 396 -10.53 11.52 22.17
C ILE A 396 -10.27 10.89 23.55
N LYS A 397 -10.97 11.36 24.57
CA LYS A 397 -10.88 10.84 25.93
C LYS A 397 -11.78 9.61 26.08
N PHE A 398 -11.36 8.62 26.88
CA PHE A 398 -12.17 7.47 27.27
C PHE A 398 -11.91 7.08 28.75
N LYS A 399 -12.82 6.25 29.32
CA LYS A 399 -12.76 5.83 30.74
C LYS A 399 -12.60 4.33 30.93
N THR A 400 -13.24 3.51 30.10
CA THR A 400 -13.25 2.04 30.29
C THR A 400 -12.85 1.30 29.03
N GLU A 401 -12.45 0.03 29.17
CA GLU A 401 -12.14 -0.86 28.05
C GLU A 401 -13.34 -1.00 27.09
N GLU A 402 -14.55 -1.14 27.66
CA GLU A 402 -15.78 -1.32 26.89
C GLU A 402 -16.11 -0.06 26.07
N GLU A 403 -15.95 1.11 26.68
CA GLU A 403 -16.17 2.39 26.01
C GLU A 403 -15.23 2.58 24.82
N VAL A 404 -13.92 2.37 25.00
CA VAL A 404 -12.95 2.56 23.92
C VAL A 404 -13.10 1.51 22.81
N ILE A 405 -13.48 0.27 23.13
CA ILE A 405 -13.79 -0.76 22.14
C ILE A 405 -14.99 -0.32 21.28
N ALA A 406 -16.06 0.15 21.93
CA ALA A 406 -17.24 0.62 21.22
C ALA A 406 -16.93 1.81 20.31
N MET A 407 -16.21 2.83 20.81
CA MET A 407 -15.80 3.98 20.01
C MET A 407 -14.83 3.63 18.87
N ALA A 408 -13.88 2.74 19.10
CA ALA A 408 -12.92 2.32 18.09
C ALA A 408 -13.60 1.56 16.94
N ASN A 409 -14.57 0.70 17.26
CA ASN A 409 -15.34 -0.07 16.30
C ASN A 409 -16.44 0.72 15.60
N ASP A 410 -16.88 1.87 16.17
CA ASP A 410 -17.81 2.79 15.54
C ASP A 410 -17.10 3.60 14.44
N SER A 411 -16.83 2.94 13.34
CA SER A 411 -16.20 3.45 12.13
C SER A 411 -16.55 2.57 10.93
N ASP A 412 -16.69 3.17 9.76
CA ASP A 412 -16.85 2.45 8.50
C ASP A 412 -15.56 1.75 8.06
N PHE A 413 -14.43 2.14 8.66
CA PHE A 413 -13.10 1.61 8.39
C PHE A 413 -12.67 0.53 9.39
N GLY A 414 -11.74 -0.31 8.96
CA GLY A 414 -11.15 -1.36 9.80
C GLY A 414 -9.80 -1.84 9.27
N LEU A 415 -8.87 -0.91 8.97
CA LEU A 415 -7.57 -1.28 8.40
C LEU A 415 -6.55 -1.66 9.47
N GLY A 416 -6.28 -0.76 10.41
CA GLY A 416 -5.30 -0.96 11.47
C GLY A 416 -5.76 -0.39 12.81
N GLY A 417 -5.01 -0.72 13.86
CA GLY A 417 -5.16 -0.17 15.20
C GLY A 417 -3.98 -0.51 16.09
N ALA A 418 -3.81 0.21 17.19
CA ALA A 418 -2.81 -0.10 18.19
C ALA A 418 -3.34 0.07 19.61
N VAL A 419 -2.73 -0.66 20.54
CA VAL A 419 -2.98 -0.52 21.98
C VAL A 419 -1.65 -0.42 22.72
N TRP A 420 -1.58 0.51 23.67
CA TRP A 420 -0.43 0.79 24.51
C TRP A 420 -0.79 0.49 25.97
N THR A 421 -0.20 -0.56 26.51
CA THR A 421 -0.42 -1.05 27.89
C THR A 421 0.68 -2.01 28.27
N ARG A 422 1.00 -2.11 29.57
CA ARG A 422 1.89 -3.14 30.13
C ARG A 422 1.12 -4.41 30.56
N ASP A 423 -0.21 -4.35 30.61
CA ASP A 423 -1.05 -5.52 30.88
C ASP A 423 -1.26 -6.36 29.61
N ILE A 424 -0.58 -7.49 29.51
CA ILE A 424 -0.67 -8.41 28.37
C ILE A 424 -2.08 -8.95 28.16
N ASN A 425 -2.87 -9.15 29.22
CA ASN A 425 -4.24 -9.64 29.09
C ASN A 425 -5.15 -8.59 28.48
N ARG A 426 -5.00 -7.31 28.88
CA ARG A 426 -5.67 -6.17 28.25
C ARG A 426 -5.26 -6.05 26.79
N ALA A 427 -3.96 -6.11 26.49
CA ALA A 427 -3.47 -6.03 25.13
C ALA A 427 -4.13 -7.07 24.21
N ILE A 428 -4.25 -8.32 24.68
CA ILE A 428 -4.90 -9.40 23.91
C ILE A 428 -6.41 -9.17 23.80
N ARG A 429 -7.11 -8.80 24.90
CA ARG A 429 -8.56 -8.54 24.86
C ARG A 429 -8.89 -7.42 23.88
N ILE A 430 -8.22 -6.28 23.97
CA ILE A 430 -8.43 -5.12 23.08
C ILE A 430 -8.11 -5.51 21.64
N SER A 431 -6.95 -6.13 21.37
CA SER A 431 -6.56 -6.50 20.01
C SER A 431 -7.55 -7.47 19.34
N ARG A 432 -8.20 -8.34 20.11
CA ARG A 432 -9.23 -9.26 19.60
C ARG A 432 -10.60 -8.61 19.44
N ALA A 433 -10.88 -7.56 20.20
CA ALA A 433 -12.18 -6.88 20.19
C ALA A 433 -12.28 -5.79 19.10
N ILE A 434 -11.15 -5.23 18.66
CA ILE A 434 -11.15 -4.21 17.61
C ILE A 434 -11.32 -4.85 16.22
N GLU A 435 -12.29 -4.38 15.46
CA GLU A 435 -12.67 -4.88 14.12
C GLU A 435 -11.72 -4.31 13.04
N THR A 436 -10.48 -4.74 13.05
CA THR A 436 -9.47 -4.35 12.07
C THR A 436 -8.65 -5.54 11.56
N GLY A 437 -8.05 -5.40 10.39
CA GLY A 437 -7.21 -6.44 9.83
C GLY A 437 -5.81 -6.51 10.45
N ARG A 438 -5.36 -5.44 11.11
CA ARG A 438 -4.05 -5.37 11.78
C ARG A 438 -4.16 -4.68 13.15
N MET A 439 -3.60 -5.32 14.18
CA MET A 439 -3.39 -4.69 15.48
C MET A 439 -1.90 -4.71 15.86
N TRP A 440 -1.44 -3.60 16.42
CA TRP A 440 -0.13 -3.47 17.04
C TRP A 440 -0.27 -3.37 18.57
N VAL A 441 0.70 -3.88 19.29
CA VAL A 441 0.80 -3.76 20.75
C VAL A 441 2.14 -3.11 21.08
N ASN A 442 2.12 -1.96 21.74
CA ASN A 442 3.30 -1.19 22.14
C ASN A 442 4.28 -0.89 20.98
N THR A 443 3.75 -0.75 19.77
CA THR A 443 4.47 -0.35 18.55
C THR A 443 3.46 0.20 17.54
N TYR A 444 3.94 0.82 16.44
CA TYR A 444 3.11 1.24 15.32
C TYR A 444 3.85 1.09 13.99
N ASN A 445 3.14 0.98 12.87
CA ASN A 445 3.68 0.92 11.49
C ASN A 445 4.70 -0.21 11.21
N ALA A 446 4.84 -1.21 12.08
CA ALA A 446 5.64 -2.40 11.80
C ALA A 446 4.88 -3.33 10.83
N ILE A 447 5.34 -3.43 9.58
CA ILE A 447 4.66 -4.21 8.52
C ILE A 447 5.68 -5.15 7.84
N PRO A 448 6.13 -6.22 8.51
CA PRO A 448 7.05 -7.19 7.91
C PRO A 448 6.36 -7.98 6.79
N ALA A 449 7.11 -8.37 5.76
CA ALA A 449 6.62 -9.11 4.60
C ALA A 449 5.92 -10.44 4.97
N GLY A 450 6.32 -11.05 6.09
CA GLY A 450 5.76 -12.30 6.60
C GLY A 450 4.48 -12.17 7.43
N ALA A 451 3.85 -10.98 7.49
CA ALA A 451 2.61 -10.78 8.24
C ALA A 451 1.51 -10.22 7.32
N PRO A 452 0.32 -10.84 7.25
CA PRO A 452 -0.73 -10.41 6.32
C PRO A 452 -1.22 -9.00 6.66
N PHE A 453 -1.46 -8.18 5.63
CA PHE A 453 -1.99 -6.83 5.74
C PHE A 453 -3.29 -6.72 4.94
N GLY A 454 -4.27 -6.02 5.48
CA GLY A 454 -5.54 -5.76 4.80
C GLY A 454 -6.67 -5.42 5.75
N GLY A 455 -7.71 -4.79 5.20
CA GLY A 455 -8.79 -4.20 5.96
C GLY A 455 -9.98 -5.12 6.23
N TYR A 456 -10.75 -4.73 7.25
CA TYR A 456 -12.15 -5.11 7.48
C TYR A 456 -13.04 -3.99 6.92
N LYS A 457 -14.35 -4.19 6.88
CA LYS A 457 -15.35 -3.19 6.50
C LYS A 457 -15.00 -2.54 5.15
N THR A 458 -15.09 -1.21 5.03
CA THR A 458 -14.78 -0.48 3.80
C THR A 458 -13.28 -0.27 3.55
N SER A 459 -12.42 -0.75 4.44
CA SER A 459 -10.96 -0.64 4.27
C SER A 459 -10.37 -1.66 3.29
N GLY A 460 -11.13 -2.63 2.82
CA GLY A 460 -10.64 -3.48 1.74
C GLY A 460 -11.21 -4.89 1.70
N VAL A 461 -10.77 -5.61 0.66
CA VAL A 461 -11.13 -7.02 0.39
C VAL A 461 -9.87 -7.79 0.02
N GLY A 462 -9.64 -8.90 0.67
CA GLY A 462 -8.42 -9.70 0.51
C GLY A 462 -7.31 -9.29 1.47
N ARG A 463 -6.10 -9.74 1.20
CA ARG A 463 -4.90 -9.43 1.97
C ARG A 463 -3.73 -9.19 1.03
N GLU A 464 -2.82 -8.33 1.46
CA GLU A 464 -1.50 -8.12 0.86
C GLU A 464 -0.43 -8.71 1.78
N THR A 465 0.79 -8.80 1.29
CA THR A 465 1.94 -9.40 2.00
C THR A 465 1.67 -10.85 2.44
N HIS A 466 2.58 -11.47 3.18
CA HIS A 466 2.46 -12.87 3.62
C HIS A 466 2.13 -13.84 2.47
N LYS A 467 2.43 -15.12 2.63
CA LYS A 467 2.14 -16.14 1.60
C LYS A 467 0.65 -16.28 1.25
N VAL A 468 -0.25 -15.81 2.13
CA VAL A 468 -1.70 -15.85 1.87
C VAL A 468 -2.10 -15.11 0.59
N ILE A 469 -1.34 -14.08 0.18
CA ILE A 469 -1.61 -13.35 -1.07
C ILE A 469 -1.46 -14.24 -2.31
N LEU A 470 -0.65 -15.29 -2.27
CA LEU A 470 -0.47 -16.22 -3.40
C LEU A 470 -1.78 -16.93 -3.76
N GLU A 471 -2.68 -17.12 -2.79
CA GLU A 471 -4.01 -17.65 -3.02
C GLU A 471 -4.86 -16.74 -3.93
N HIS A 472 -4.63 -15.44 -3.86
CA HIS A 472 -5.33 -14.44 -4.68
C HIS A 472 -4.75 -14.31 -6.10
N TYR A 473 -3.55 -14.85 -6.37
CA TYR A 473 -2.91 -14.86 -7.69
C TYR A 473 -2.93 -16.25 -8.35
N THR A 474 -3.50 -17.23 -7.67
CA THR A 474 -3.65 -18.60 -8.19
C THR A 474 -5.11 -19.04 -8.14
N GLN A 475 -5.44 -20.03 -8.92
CA GLN A 475 -6.74 -20.72 -8.88
C GLN A 475 -6.54 -22.21 -8.61
N MET A 476 -7.44 -22.77 -7.84
CA MET A 476 -7.42 -24.17 -7.46
C MET A 476 -8.04 -25.04 -8.56
N LYS A 477 -7.34 -26.12 -8.93
CA LYS A 477 -7.86 -27.18 -9.80
C LYS A 477 -7.86 -28.50 -9.04
N ASN A 478 -8.98 -29.20 -9.03
CA ASN A 478 -9.04 -30.57 -8.56
C ASN A 478 -8.94 -31.51 -9.76
N ILE A 479 -8.07 -32.51 -9.65
CA ILE A 479 -7.94 -33.61 -10.61
C ILE A 479 -8.33 -34.89 -9.87
N LEU A 480 -9.47 -35.49 -10.25
CA LEU A 480 -9.93 -36.70 -9.65
C LEU A 480 -9.58 -37.89 -10.59
N ILE A 481 -8.80 -38.82 -10.08
CA ILE A 481 -8.28 -39.95 -10.84
C ILE A 481 -8.95 -41.23 -10.34
N ASN A 482 -9.64 -41.91 -11.25
CA ASN A 482 -10.15 -43.25 -11.01
C ASN A 482 -9.06 -44.28 -11.36
N LEU A 483 -8.69 -45.09 -10.40
CA LEU A 483 -7.68 -46.15 -10.53
C LEU A 483 -8.30 -47.52 -10.87
N LYS A 484 -9.63 -47.60 -10.89
CA LYS A 484 -10.32 -48.84 -11.37
C LYS A 484 -10.18 -48.96 -12.86
N GLU A 485 -9.80 -50.13 -13.32
CA GLU A 485 -9.75 -50.48 -14.75
C GLU A 485 -11.08 -51.09 -15.27
N GLU A 486 -12.18 -50.83 -14.57
CA GLU A 486 -13.51 -51.35 -14.88
C GLU A 486 -14.47 -50.19 -15.24
N PRO A 487 -15.44 -50.45 -16.15
CA PRO A 487 -16.50 -49.49 -16.43
C PRO A 487 -17.32 -49.17 -15.17
N SER A 488 -17.85 -47.94 -15.07
CA SER A 488 -18.68 -47.50 -13.92
C SER A 488 -19.96 -48.35 -13.74
N GLY A 489 -20.39 -49.07 -14.74
CA GLY A 489 -21.65 -49.86 -14.73
C GLY A 489 -22.93 -49.01 -14.76
N PHE A 490 -22.80 -47.66 -14.73
CA PHE A 490 -23.96 -46.76 -14.69
C PHE A 490 -24.80 -46.80 -15.99
N TYR A 491 -24.15 -47.04 -17.12
CA TYR A 491 -24.80 -47.28 -18.42
C TYR A 491 -24.40 -48.67 -18.93
N PRO A 492 -25.07 -49.74 -18.49
CA PRO A 492 -24.73 -51.10 -18.94
C PRO A 492 -24.91 -51.22 -20.43
N LYS A 493 -23.94 -51.87 -21.11
CA LYS A 493 -24.13 -52.27 -22.53
C LYS A 493 -25.31 -53.24 -22.58
N LYS A 494 -26.29 -52.96 -23.44
CA LYS A 494 -27.39 -53.87 -23.75
C LYS A 494 -26.89 -55.15 -24.40
#